data_24f9764f05c4722acf6b1f09654739f6
#
_entry.id   24f9764f05c4722acf6b1f09654739f6
#
_cell.length_a   1.000
_cell.length_b   1.000
_cell.length_c   1.000
_cell.angle_alpha   90.00
_cell.angle_beta   90.00
_cell.angle_gamma   90.00
#
_symmetry.space_group_name_H-M   'P 1'
#
loop_
_entity.id
_entity.type
_entity.pdbx_description
1 polymer ?
#
loop_
_entity_poly.entity_id
_entity_poly.type
_entity_poly.pdbx_seq_one_letter_code
_entity_poly.pdbx_strand_id
1 'polypeptide(L)'
;YPLRRQRQMCIRDRSNRISLDEIIDHAQEDVNNLIFGGVDGIIIENFGDTPFVKDDISKRTLANFTTVVENLSIDKDIKIGINVLRNDGIAALSIAEATKSNFVRINVLNNTMFTDQGVIEGKSHEISQFKSTLNNVIEIYADVFVKHAVPAPGSKIENHAAELIERAGADVVIVTGDGTGHEINLNDLEKVRNIVPEGKLAIG
;
A
#
# COMPACT_ATOMS: atom_id res chain seq x y z
N TYR A 1 -11.30 -13.18 0.06
CA TYR A 1 -11.97 -12.25 -0.88
C TYR A 1 -10.88 -11.42 -1.56
N PRO A 2 -10.81 -11.33 -2.90
CA PRO A 2 -9.79 -10.53 -3.55
C PRO A 2 -10.13 -9.06 -3.36
N LEU A 3 -9.28 -8.34 -2.62
CA LEU A 3 -9.25 -6.89 -2.71
C LEU A 3 -8.88 -6.55 -4.15
N ARG A 4 -9.85 -6.14 -4.97
CA ARG A 4 -9.57 -5.69 -6.33
C ARG A 4 -8.84 -4.37 -6.23
N ARG A 5 -7.58 -4.41 -6.69
CA ARG A 5 -6.70 -3.26 -6.81
C ARG A 5 -7.27 -2.28 -7.81
N GLN A 6 -7.36 -1.02 -7.45
CA GLN A 6 -7.43 0.04 -8.46
C GLN A 6 -6.82 1.35 -8.08
N ARG A 7 -6.32 1.71 -9.10
CA ARG A 7 -5.87 2.89 -9.86
C ARG A 7 -5.99 4.18 -9.07
N GLN A 8 -4.87 4.66 -8.89
CA GLN A 8 -4.15 5.82 -9.42
C GLN A 8 -4.84 7.15 -9.11
N MET A 9 -4.59 7.62 -7.93
CA MET A 9 -4.64 9.05 -7.72
C MET A 9 -3.36 9.66 -8.28
N CYS A 10 -3.48 10.29 -9.46
CA CYS A 10 -2.39 11.04 -10.07
C CYS A 10 -2.29 12.41 -9.41
N ILE A 11 -1.53 12.55 -8.33
CA ILE A 11 -1.02 13.87 -7.93
C ILE A 11 0.13 14.19 -8.87
N ARG A 12 -0.19 14.62 -10.07
CA ARG A 12 0.80 14.94 -11.11
C ARG A 12 1.27 16.37 -10.96
N ASP A 13 2.39 16.58 -10.27
CA ASP A 13 2.93 17.94 -10.04
C ASP A 13 3.90 18.47 -11.13
N ARG A 14 4.27 17.75 -12.17
CA ARG A 14 5.43 18.17 -12.98
C ARG A 14 5.20 18.62 -14.40
N SER A 15 4.05 18.41 -15.03
CA SER A 15 3.87 18.85 -16.42
C SER A 15 2.51 19.41 -16.81
N ASN A 16 1.45 19.12 -16.08
CA ASN A 16 0.14 19.76 -16.21
C ASN A 16 -0.30 20.15 -14.80
N ARG A 17 -0.50 21.44 -14.57
CA ARG A 17 -1.02 21.96 -13.29
C ARG A 17 -2.49 21.59 -13.17
N ILE A 18 -2.75 20.33 -12.81
CA ILE A 18 -4.08 19.87 -12.42
C ILE A 18 -4.33 20.44 -11.02
N SER A 19 -5.48 21.06 -10.81
CA SER A 19 -5.88 21.57 -9.50
C SER A 19 -6.18 20.43 -8.54
N LEU A 20 -6.18 20.71 -7.23
CA LEU A 20 -6.53 19.70 -6.23
C LEU A 20 -7.98 19.24 -6.39
N ASP A 21 -8.87 20.16 -6.79
CA ASP A 21 -10.29 19.87 -7.03
C ASP A 21 -10.46 18.89 -8.21
N GLU A 22 -9.72 19.10 -9.32
CA GLU A 22 -9.72 18.16 -10.44
C GLU A 22 -9.18 16.78 -10.06
N ILE A 23 -8.21 16.71 -9.14
CA ILE A 23 -7.71 15.42 -8.63
C ILE A 23 -8.80 14.72 -7.81
N ILE A 24 -9.52 15.46 -6.96
CA ILE A 24 -10.63 14.93 -6.17
C ILE A 24 -11.73 14.40 -7.09
N ASP A 25 -12.09 15.16 -8.11
CA ASP A 25 -13.14 14.78 -9.07
C ASP A 25 -12.78 13.46 -9.80
N HIS A 26 -11.56 13.35 -10.30
CA HIS A 26 -11.10 12.13 -10.96
C HIS A 26 -11.04 10.94 -10.00
N ALA A 27 -10.55 11.15 -8.77
CA ALA A 27 -10.51 10.10 -7.76
C ALA A 27 -11.93 9.65 -7.36
N GLN A 28 -12.88 10.57 -7.26
CA GLN A 28 -14.28 10.24 -6.99
C GLN A 28 -14.91 9.44 -8.13
N GLU A 29 -14.60 9.76 -9.39
CA GLU A 29 -15.06 8.99 -10.54
C GLU A 29 -14.54 7.56 -10.50
N ASP A 30 -13.25 7.38 -10.19
CA ASP A 30 -12.64 6.06 -10.03
C ASP A 30 -13.30 5.27 -8.89
N VAL A 31 -13.54 5.91 -7.74
CA VAL A 31 -14.26 5.32 -6.60
C VAL A 31 -15.65 4.84 -7.01
N ASN A 32 -16.43 5.70 -7.69
CA ASN A 32 -17.78 5.36 -8.12
C ASN A 32 -17.82 4.16 -9.08
N ASN A 33 -16.87 4.13 -10.02
CA ASN A 33 -16.72 3.01 -10.95
C ASN A 33 -16.37 1.70 -10.26
N LEU A 34 -15.53 1.75 -9.21
CA LEU A 34 -15.15 0.59 -8.42
C LEU A 34 -16.32 0.05 -7.60
N ILE A 35 -17.02 0.93 -6.90
CA ILE A 35 -18.20 0.58 -6.10
C ILE A 35 -19.28 -0.02 -7.02
N PHE A 36 -19.51 0.58 -8.20
CA PHE A 36 -20.42 0.02 -9.20
C PHE A 36 -19.99 -1.38 -9.65
N GLY A 37 -18.67 -1.64 -9.71
CA GLY A 37 -18.10 -2.97 -10.00
C GLY A 37 -18.21 -3.97 -8.85
N GLY A 38 -18.76 -3.59 -7.68
CA GLY A 38 -19.01 -4.48 -6.55
C GLY A 38 -17.77 -4.85 -5.74
N VAL A 39 -16.86 -3.90 -5.49
CA VAL A 39 -15.69 -4.11 -4.63
C VAL A 39 -16.05 -3.99 -3.15
N ASP A 40 -15.36 -4.76 -2.30
CA ASP A 40 -15.50 -4.70 -0.83
C ASP A 40 -14.52 -3.71 -0.19
N GLY A 41 -13.55 -3.21 -0.95
CA GLY A 41 -12.55 -2.27 -0.47
C GLY A 41 -11.74 -1.63 -1.60
N ILE A 42 -11.14 -0.48 -1.30
CA ILE A 42 -10.38 0.34 -2.25
C ILE A 42 -9.05 0.70 -1.61
N ILE A 43 -7.95 0.58 -2.36
CA ILE A 43 -6.65 1.12 -1.98
C ILE A 43 -6.40 2.40 -2.79
N ILE A 44 -6.11 3.48 -2.09
CA ILE A 44 -5.77 4.77 -2.67
C ILE A 44 -4.25 4.93 -2.64
N GLU A 45 -3.65 5.23 -3.80
CA GLU A 45 -2.20 5.31 -3.98
C GLU A 45 -1.82 6.61 -4.71
N ASN A 46 -0.68 7.22 -4.36
CA ASN A 46 -0.12 8.36 -5.10
C ASN A 46 0.67 7.93 -6.35
N PHE A 47 0.14 7.02 -7.14
CA PHE A 47 0.82 6.42 -8.30
C PHE A 47 1.22 7.42 -9.38
N GLY A 48 0.55 8.55 -9.46
CA GLY A 48 0.85 9.61 -10.42
C GLY A 48 2.07 10.46 -10.07
N ASP A 49 2.61 10.34 -8.86
CA ASP A 49 3.79 11.09 -8.41
C ASP A 49 5.12 10.53 -8.94
N THR A 50 5.07 9.68 -9.96
CA THR A 50 6.29 9.11 -10.55
C THR A 50 7.17 10.20 -11.19
N PRO A 51 8.51 10.18 -11.02
CA PRO A 51 9.28 9.20 -10.25
C PRO A 51 9.11 9.38 -8.73
N PHE A 52 8.88 8.26 -8.03
CA PHE A 52 8.65 8.28 -6.59
C PHE A 52 9.92 8.62 -5.82
N VAL A 53 9.76 9.29 -4.68
CA VAL A 53 10.80 9.30 -3.65
C VAL A 53 10.88 7.92 -2.98
N LYS A 54 12.03 7.59 -2.44
CA LYS A 54 12.25 6.29 -1.80
C LYS A 54 11.31 6.08 -0.60
N ASP A 55 11.36 7.00 0.33
CA ASP A 55 10.55 7.16 1.53
C ASP A 55 10.45 8.66 1.84
N ASP A 56 9.78 9.09 2.89
CA ASP A 56 9.68 10.49 3.32
C ASP A 56 9.16 11.42 2.21
N ILE A 57 7.87 11.30 1.92
CA ILE A 57 7.18 12.19 0.98
C ILE A 57 7.17 13.63 1.51
N SER A 58 7.06 14.60 0.60
CA SER A 58 6.99 16.00 1.00
C SER A 58 5.76 16.30 1.86
N LYS A 59 5.88 17.27 2.78
CA LYS A 59 4.74 17.74 3.59
C LYS A 59 3.57 18.21 2.71
N ARG A 60 3.86 18.73 1.52
CA ARG A 60 2.84 19.12 0.54
C ARG A 60 2.10 17.91 0.01
N THR A 61 2.84 16.85 -0.37
CA THR A 61 2.24 15.58 -0.84
C THR A 61 1.37 14.96 0.25
N LEU A 62 1.88 14.92 1.49
CA LEU A 62 1.13 14.42 2.64
C LEU A 62 -0.19 15.20 2.83
N ALA A 63 -0.14 16.53 2.84
CA ALA A 63 -1.30 17.38 3.03
C ALA A 63 -2.32 17.20 1.89
N ASN A 64 -1.86 17.22 0.64
CA ASN A 64 -2.73 17.06 -0.53
C ASN A 64 -3.38 15.66 -0.54
N PHE A 65 -2.62 14.62 -0.26
CA PHE A 65 -3.14 13.25 -0.22
C PHE A 65 -4.24 13.11 0.84
N THR A 66 -3.98 13.61 2.07
CA THR A 66 -4.98 13.63 3.14
C THR A 66 -6.24 14.37 2.69
N THR A 67 -6.09 15.56 2.10
CA THR A 67 -7.22 16.35 1.61
C THR A 67 -8.04 15.60 0.56
N VAL A 68 -7.38 14.94 -0.38
CA VAL A 68 -8.12 14.16 -1.40
C VAL A 68 -8.92 13.05 -0.74
N VAL A 69 -8.30 12.22 0.11
CA VAL A 69 -9.01 11.10 0.77
C VAL A 69 -10.19 11.58 1.61
N GLU A 70 -10.03 12.68 2.36
CA GLU A 70 -11.09 13.27 3.19
C GLU A 70 -12.28 13.79 2.37
N ASN A 71 -12.07 14.20 1.11
CA ASN A 71 -13.13 14.72 0.25
C ASN A 71 -13.79 13.63 -0.61
N LEU A 72 -13.34 12.37 -0.54
CA LEU A 72 -14.01 11.28 -1.24
C LEU A 72 -15.28 10.84 -0.51
N SER A 73 -16.36 10.72 -1.26
CA SER A 73 -17.60 10.13 -0.78
C SER A 73 -17.58 8.63 -1.01
N ILE A 74 -17.35 7.87 0.05
CA ILE A 74 -17.25 6.40 0.01
C ILE A 74 -18.22 5.82 1.04
N ASP A 75 -18.98 4.80 0.65
CA ASP A 75 -19.90 4.11 1.53
C ASP A 75 -19.15 3.47 2.71
N LYS A 76 -19.73 3.51 3.91
CA LYS A 76 -19.10 3.03 5.15
C LYS A 76 -18.80 1.53 5.16
N ASP A 77 -19.48 0.78 4.31
CA ASP A 77 -19.27 -0.66 4.17
C ASP A 77 -18.05 -1.01 3.30
N ILE A 78 -17.51 -0.04 2.57
CA ILE A 78 -16.30 -0.18 1.75
C ILE A 78 -15.06 0.09 2.58
N LYS A 79 -14.16 -0.88 2.66
CA LYS A 79 -12.88 -0.71 3.36
C LYS A 79 -11.94 0.19 2.55
N ILE A 80 -11.32 1.14 3.24
CA ILE A 80 -10.36 2.07 2.63
C ILE A 80 -8.95 1.72 3.10
N GLY A 81 -8.05 1.54 2.14
CA GLY A 81 -6.62 1.37 2.37
C GLY A 81 -5.81 2.51 1.78
N ILE A 82 -4.70 2.83 2.41
CA ILE A 82 -3.76 3.86 1.96
C ILE A 82 -2.42 3.22 1.63
N ASN A 83 -1.87 3.55 0.46
CA ASN A 83 -0.51 3.17 0.07
C ASN A 83 0.26 4.41 -0.39
N VAL A 84 1.33 4.75 0.33
CA VAL A 84 2.19 5.90 -0.01
C VAL A 84 3.47 5.42 -0.65
N LEU A 85 3.57 5.64 -1.94
CA LEU A 85 4.69 5.21 -2.76
C LEU A 85 5.90 6.16 -2.62
N ARG A 86 7.22 5.70 -2.61
CA ARG A 86 7.46 4.26 -2.85
C ARG A 86 7.26 3.43 -1.58
N ASN A 87 7.62 3.91 -0.36
CA ASN A 87 7.59 3.13 0.88
C ASN A 87 7.46 3.99 2.15
N ASP A 88 6.67 5.05 2.14
CA ASP A 88 6.47 5.89 3.31
C ASP A 88 5.33 5.35 4.20
N GLY A 89 5.66 4.38 5.06
CA GLY A 89 4.69 3.76 5.97
C GLY A 89 4.19 4.71 7.07
N ILE A 90 5.00 5.67 7.51
CA ILE A 90 4.61 6.67 8.52
C ILE A 90 3.59 7.64 7.93
N ALA A 91 3.83 8.14 6.71
CA ALA A 91 2.85 8.98 6.02
C ALA A 91 1.55 8.21 5.75
N ALA A 92 1.63 6.94 5.33
CA ALA A 92 0.45 6.10 5.11
C ALA A 92 -0.40 5.97 6.38
N LEU A 93 0.22 5.64 7.52
CA LEU A 93 -0.46 5.57 8.81
C LEU A 93 -1.03 6.92 9.26
N SER A 94 -0.30 8.02 9.03
CA SER A 94 -0.75 9.37 9.37
C SER A 94 -2.00 9.77 8.57
N ILE A 95 -2.03 9.47 7.27
CA ILE A 95 -3.20 9.68 6.42
C ILE A 95 -4.35 8.80 6.88
N ALA A 96 -4.09 7.50 7.12
CA ALA A 96 -5.12 6.57 7.54
C ALA A 96 -5.74 6.94 8.88
N GLU A 97 -4.96 7.43 9.84
CA GLU A 97 -5.46 7.94 11.12
C GLU A 97 -6.36 9.18 10.92
N ALA A 98 -5.90 10.16 10.14
CA ALA A 98 -6.63 11.38 9.88
C ALA A 98 -7.96 11.13 9.16
N THR A 99 -7.96 10.23 8.18
CA THR A 99 -9.11 9.93 7.30
C THR A 99 -9.97 8.75 7.79
N LYS A 100 -9.61 8.14 8.94
CA LYS A 100 -10.27 6.95 9.50
C LYS A 100 -10.30 5.77 8.54
N SER A 101 -9.26 5.65 7.70
CA SER A 101 -9.08 4.51 6.80
C SER A 101 -8.80 3.22 7.59
N ASN A 102 -9.13 2.08 7.01
CA ASN A 102 -9.14 0.79 7.71
C ASN A 102 -7.75 0.13 7.77
N PHE A 103 -6.95 0.31 6.71
CA PHE A 103 -5.64 -0.32 6.62
C PHE A 103 -4.65 0.52 5.81
N VAL A 104 -3.38 0.16 5.93
CA VAL A 104 -2.32 0.68 5.06
C VAL A 104 -1.65 -0.47 4.32
N ARG A 105 -1.19 -0.21 3.08
CA ARG A 105 -0.29 -1.11 2.38
C ARG A 105 1.12 -0.57 2.47
N ILE A 106 2.07 -1.41 2.90
CA ILE A 106 3.49 -1.08 2.98
C ILE A 106 4.24 -2.04 2.06
N ASN A 107 4.95 -1.48 1.09
CA ASN A 107 5.60 -2.26 0.05
C ASN A 107 6.86 -3.01 0.53
N VAL A 108 7.62 -2.40 1.45
CA VAL A 108 8.77 -3.03 2.11
C VAL A 108 8.67 -2.75 3.61
N LEU A 109 8.03 -3.65 4.36
CA LEU A 109 7.85 -3.50 5.80
C LEU A 109 9.08 -3.94 6.57
N ASN A 110 9.70 -5.05 6.16
CA ASN A 110 10.93 -5.61 6.73
C ASN A 110 11.94 -5.97 5.62
N ASN A 111 13.14 -6.41 6.04
CA ASN A 111 14.22 -6.79 5.13
C ASN A 111 14.64 -5.67 4.17
N THR A 112 15.30 -6.03 3.09
CA THR A 112 15.87 -5.09 2.12
C THR A 112 15.48 -5.49 0.71
N MET A 113 15.06 -4.50 -0.09
CA MET A 113 14.72 -4.68 -1.50
C MET A 113 15.52 -3.71 -2.38
N PHE A 114 16.00 -4.17 -3.52
CA PHE A 114 16.65 -3.35 -4.53
C PHE A 114 15.61 -2.89 -5.55
N THR A 115 15.43 -1.60 -5.69
CA THR A 115 14.40 -0.99 -6.54
C THR A 115 14.98 0.06 -7.48
N ASP A 116 14.18 0.59 -8.38
CA ASP A 116 14.53 1.74 -9.22
C ASP A 116 14.77 3.04 -8.42
N GLN A 117 14.27 3.13 -7.17
CA GLN A 117 14.59 4.20 -6.23
C GLN A 117 15.87 3.91 -5.42
N GLY A 118 16.57 2.82 -5.71
CA GLY A 118 17.73 2.35 -4.96
C GLY A 118 17.37 1.30 -3.91
N VAL A 119 18.17 1.20 -2.88
CA VAL A 119 17.96 0.24 -1.79
C VAL A 119 16.89 0.76 -0.85
N ILE A 120 15.82 -0.03 -0.67
CA ILE A 120 14.78 0.23 0.33
C ILE A 120 14.95 -0.75 1.48
N GLU A 121 15.08 -0.23 2.67
CA GLU A 121 15.13 -0.99 3.92
C GLU A 121 13.79 -0.89 4.64
N GLY A 122 13.31 -2.03 5.15
CA GLY A 122 12.08 -2.07 5.94
C GLY A 122 12.24 -1.37 7.29
N LYS A 123 11.22 -0.64 7.71
CA LYS A 123 11.19 0.15 8.94
C LYS A 123 10.14 -0.38 9.92
N SER A 124 10.00 -1.71 10.03
CA SER A 124 8.95 -2.33 10.85
C SER A 124 8.94 -1.86 12.30
N HIS A 125 10.13 -1.63 12.89
CA HIS A 125 10.23 -1.11 14.26
C HIS A 125 9.63 0.31 14.40
N GLU A 126 10.05 1.24 13.56
CA GLU A 126 9.56 2.62 13.56
C GLU A 126 8.06 2.68 13.29
N ILE A 127 7.60 1.89 12.31
CA ILE A 127 6.18 1.78 11.93
C ILE A 127 5.36 1.22 13.09
N SER A 128 5.84 0.17 13.76
CA SER A 128 5.17 -0.42 14.93
C SER A 128 5.10 0.56 16.11
N GLN A 129 6.20 1.28 16.39
CA GLN A 129 6.20 2.32 17.41
C GLN A 129 5.18 3.42 17.08
N PHE A 130 5.17 3.91 15.85
CA PHE A 130 4.23 4.95 15.44
C PHE A 130 2.79 4.44 15.52
N LYS A 131 2.50 3.23 15.00
CA LYS A 131 1.17 2.60 15.07
C LYS A 131 0.65 2.52 16.50
N SER A 132 1.52 2.25 17.49
CA SER A 132 1.13 2.17 18.90
C SER A 132 0.67 3.50 19.52
N THR A 133 0.95 4.63 18.87
CA THR A 133 0.51 5.97 19.32
C THR A 133 -0.83 6.39 18.72
N LEU A 134 -1.35 5.64 17.74
CA LEU A 134 -2.59 5.97 17.05
C LEU A 134 -3.82 5.60 17.90
N ASN A 135 -4.90 6.35 17.71
CA ASN A 135 -6.17 6.08 18.40
C ASN A 135 -7.02 5.04 17.67
N ASN A 136 -6.85 4.94 16.35
CA ASN A 136 -7.60 4.03 15.50
C ASN A 136 -6.87 2.70 15.33
N VAL A 137 -7.63 1.62 15.17
CA VAL A 137 -7.09 0.32 14.77
C VAL A 137 -6.92 0.32 13.27
N ILE A 138 -5.67 0.37 12.81
CA ILE A 138 -5.30 0.38 11.39
C ILE A 138 -4.52 -0.91 11.12
N GLU A 139 -5.00 -1.73 10.17
CA GLU A 139 -4.31 -2.96 9.78
C GLU A 139 -3.12 -2.64 8.85
N ILE A 140 -2.05 -3.43 8.95
CA ILE A 140 -0.88 -3.35 8.07
C ILE A 140 -0.92 -4.51 7.08
N TYR A 141 -1.07 -4.18 5.81
CA TYR A 141 -0.95 -5.10 4.69
C TYR A 141 0.45 -4.93 4.09
N ALA A 142 1.26 -5.97 4.07
CA ALA A 142 2.65 -5.90 3.62
C ALA A 142 2.92 -6.80 2.43
N ASP A 143 3.61 -6.29 1.42
CA ASP A 143 4.06 -7.12 0.29
C ASP A 143 5.20 -8.05 0.72
N VAL A 144 5.12 -9.32 0.34
CA VAL A 144 6.27 -10.21 0.32
C VAL A 144 6.88 -10.19 -1.08
N PHE A 145 8.14 -9.77 -1.22
CA PHE A 145 8.78 -9.54 -2.52
C PHE A 145 7.95 -8.65 -3.44
N VAL A 146 7.92 -7.37 -3.08
CA VAL A 146 7.14 -6.39 -3.82
C VAL A 146 7.55 -6.31 -5.30
N LYS A 147 6.60 -6.09 -6.19
CA LYS A 147 6.85 -5.88 -7.62
C LYS A 147 7.82 -4.71 -7.89
N HIS A 148 8.48 -4.75 -9.05
CA HIS A 148 9.52 -3.78 -9.44
C HIS A 148 10.68 -3.70 -8.43
N ALA A 149 11.01 -4.82 -7.79
CA ALA A 149 12.07 -4.92 -6.82
C ALA A 149 12.69 -6.31 -6.82
N VAL A 150 13.94 -6.37 -6.39
CA VAL A 150 14.69 -7.63 -6.26
C VAL A 150 15.11 -7.78 -4.80
N PRO A 151 14.82 -8.92 -4.14
CA PRO A 151 15.27 -9.17 -2.78
C PRO A 151 16.79 -9.37 -2.72
N ALA A 152 17.34 -9.36 -1.51
CA ALA A 152 18.76 -9.69 -1.30
C ALA A 152 19.05 -11.12 -1.80
N PRO A 153 20.26 -11.37 -2.36
CA PRO A 153 20.64 -12.70 -2.84
C PRO A 153 20.47 -13.78 -1.77
N GLY A 154 19.86 -14.90 -2.13
CA GLY A 154 19.60 -16.00 -1.21
C GLY A 154 18.35 -15.88 -0.35
N SER A 155 17.59 -14.80 -0.48
CA SER A 155 16.30 -14.66 0.18
C SER A 155 15.31 -15.72 -0.30
N LYS A 156 14.52 -16.24 0.63
CA LYS A 156 13.46 -17.19 0.37
C LYS A 156 12.13 -16.55 0.72
N ILE A 157 11.16 -16.62 -0.20
CA ILE A 157 9.85 -15.97 -0.03
C ILE A 157 9.10 -16.49 1.20
N GLU A 158 9.21 -17.79 1.48
CA GLU A 158 8.59 -18.42 2.64
C GLU A 158 9.13 -17.88 3.98
N ASN A 159 10.44 -17.65 4.07
CA ASN A 159 11.06 -17.09 5.27
C ASN A 159 10.63 -15.62 5.46
N HIS A 160 10.62 -14.87 4.36
CA HIS A 160 10.19 -13.46 4.39
C HIS A 160 8.71 -13.34 4.82
N ALA A 161 7.83 -14.21 4.30
CA ALA A 161 6.42 -14.25 4.69
C ALA A 161 6.25 -14.57 6.19
N ALA A 162 6.99 -15.54 6.73
CA ALA A 162 6.99 -15.84 8.15
C ALA A 162 7.41 -14.64 9.00
N GLU A 163 8.51 -13.98 8.63
CA GLU A 163 9.02 -12.81 9.33
C GLU A 163 8.06 -11.62 9.29
N LEU A 164 7.32 -11.41 8.20
CA LEU A 164 6.30 -10.36 8.10
C LEU A 164 5.22 -10.53 9.16
N ILE A 165 4.72 -11.74 9.35
CA ILE A 165 3.66 -12.05 10.34
C ILE A 165 4.21 -12.10 11.76
N GLU A 166 5.30 -12.82 11.98
CA GLU A 166 5.76 -13.17 13.33
C GLU A 166 6.57 -12.04 13.99
N ARG A 167 7.25 -11.22 13.20
CA ARG A 167 8.25 -10.26 13.72
C ARG A 167 8.03 -8.82 13.28
N ALA A 168 7.53 -8.60 12.06
CA ALA A 168 7.38 -7.26 11.50
C ALA A 168 6.02 -6.62 11.81
N GLY A 169 5.04 -7.41 12.28
CA GLY A 169 3.73 -6.90 12.68
C GLY A 169 2.77 -6.65 11.52
N ALA A 170 2.94 -7.38 10.40
CA ALA A 170 1.96 -7.38 9.34
C ALA A 170 0.69 -8.12 9.78
N ASP A 171 -0.48 -7.53 9.52
CA ASP A 171 -1.77 -8.15 9.74
C ASP A 171 -2.15 -9.05 8.56
N VAL A 172 -1.76 -8.65 7.33
CA VAL A 172 -1.98 -9.39 6.08
C VAL A 172 -0.73 -9.34 5.22
N VAL A 173 -0.37 -10.47 4.61
CA VAL A 173 0.72 -10.59 3.62
C VAL A 173 0.14 -10.54 2.22
N ILE A 174 0.75 -9.75 1.34
CA ILE A 174 0.35 -9.63 -0.07
C ILE A 174 1.39 -10.30 -0.95
N VAL A 175 0.97 -11.27 -1.76
CA VAL A 175 1.77 -11.84 -2.85
C VAL A 175 1.43 -11.11 -4.15
N THR A 176 2.45 -10.61 -4.86
CA THR A 176 2.28 -9.90 -6.12
C THR A 176 3.04 -10.59 -7.25
N GLY A 177 2.68 -10.28 -8.51
CA GLY A 177 3.52 -10.64 -9.65
C GLY A 177 4.79 -9.76 -9.72
N ASP A 178 5.69 -10.07 -10.66
CA ASP A 178 6.97 -9.36 -10.83
C ASP A 178 6.80 -7.91 -11.29
N GLY A 179 5.69 -7.58 -11.90
CA GLY A 179 5.38 -6.24 -12.41
C GLY A 179 3.89 -5.93 -12.45
N THR A 180 3.57 -4.67 -12.70
CA THR A 180 2.18 -4.22 -12.82
C THR A 180 1.47 -4.94 -13.99
N GLY A 181 0.37 -5.64 -13.68
CA GLY A 181 -0.39 -6.43 -14.66
C GLY A 181 0.18 -7.81 -14.97
N HIS A 182 1.29 -8.19 -14.36
CA HIS A 182 1.82 -9.55 -14.48
C HIS A 182 1.09 -10.50 -13.54
N GLU A 183 0.90 -11.73 -14.01
CA GLU A 183 0.34 -12.81 -13.19
C GLU A 183 1.28 -13.14 -12.03
N ILE A 184 0.70 -13.54 -10.90
CA ILE A 184 1.46 -14.04 -9.77
C ILE A 184 2.10 -15.39 -10.10
N ASN A 185 3.26 -15.66 -9.50
CA ASN A 185 3.86 -16.99 -9.54
C ASN A 185 3.09 -17.91 -8.58
N LEU A 186 2.37 -18.90 -9.13
CA LEU A 186 1.56 -19.84 -8.35
C LEU A 186 2.38 -20.66 -7.35
N ASN A 187 3.63 -20.99 -7.69
CA ASN A 187 4.52 -21.70 -6.78
C ASN A 187 4.91 -20.84 -5.57
N ASP A 188 5.15 -19.54 -5.77
CA ASP A 188 5.43 -18.62 -4.68
C ASP A 188 4.18 -18.37 -3.82
N LEU A 189 3.01 -18.27 -4.44
CA LEU A 189 1.74 -18.19 -3.73
C LEU A 189 1.54 -19.44 -2.84
N GLU A 190 1.79 -20.64 -3.35
CA GLU A 190 1.65 -21.89 -2.60
C GLU A 190 2.62 -21.94 -1.41
N LYS A 191 3.89 -21.55 -1.60
CA LYS A 191 4.87 -21.46 -0.52
C LYS A 191 4.42 -20.52 0.59
N VAL A 192 3.94 -19.33 0.22
CA VAL A 192 3.48 -18.32 1.18
C VAL A 192 2.20 -18.79 1.89
N ARG A 193 1.26 -19.39 1.16
CA ARG A 193 0.02 -19.94 1.73
C ARG A 193 0.27 -20.98 2.82
N ASN A 194 1.32 -21.78 2.68
CA ASN A 194 1.66 -22.82 3.67
C ASN A 194 2.23 -22.23 4.98
N ILE A 195 2.63 -20.97 4.97
CA ILE A 195 3.23 -20.27 6.12
C ILE A 195 2.25 -19.29 6.76
N VAL A 196 1.53 -18.53 5.94
CA VAL A 196 0.65 -17.46 6.41
C VAL A 196 -0.68 -18.04 6.90
N PRO A 197 -1.16 -17.67 8.10
CA PRO A 197 -2.46 -18.13 8.61
C PRO A 197 -3.61 -17.84 7.66
N GLU A 198 -4.63 -18.70 7.70
CA GLU A 198 -5.85 -18.51 6.91
C GLU A 198 -6.48 -17.12 7.21
N GLY A 199 -6.93 -16.45 6.15
CA GLY A 199 -7.50 -15.09 6.23
C GLY A 199 -6.47 -13.97 6.27
N LYS A 200 -5.16 -14.27 6.36
CA LYS A 200 -4.08 -13.26 6.39
C LYS A 200 -3.26 -13.20 5.12
N LEU A 201 -3.73 -13.77 4.02
CA LEU A 201 -3.08 -13.77 2.72
C LEU A 201 -3.95 -13.05 1.69
N ALA A 202 -3.38 -12.11 0.98
CA ALA A 202 -3.98 -11.41 -0.14
C ALA A 202 -3.13 -11.55 -1.41
N ILE A 203 -3.76 -11.33 -2.55
CA ILE A 203 -3.14 -11.33 -3.88
C ILE A 203 -3.25 -9.92 -4.46
N GLY A 204 -2.12 -9.36 -4.99
CA GLY A 204 -2.06 -7.99 -5.50
C GLY A 204 -1.41 -7.82 -6.87
#